data_7330da6d38fb54a700eb42204fdf52e7
#
_entry.id   7330da6d38fb54a700eb42204fdf52e7
#
_cell.length_a   1.000
_cell.length_b   1.000
_cell.length_c   1.000
_cell.angle_alpha   90.00
_cell.angle_beta   90.00
_cell.angle_gamma   90.00
#
_symmetry.space_group_name_H-M   'P 1'
#
loop_
_entity.id
_entity.type
_entity.pdbx_description
1 polymer ?
#
loop_
_entity_poly.entity_id
_entity_poly.type
_entity_poly.pdbx_seq_one_letter_code
_entity_poly.pdbx_strand_id
1 'polypeptide(L)'
;MKRFDRVLRNWRIRKALPHLAEVERLLDVGCGDGELLRQLGRNGVGIDPRLAKLAGVPGVQFVCGNFPDDLPAVEPVDAITMLAVFEHVPKTNKPAWLSVCRRLLADDGCVVLTVPSPRVDAILAVLRFFRLVDGMMLEEHHGFDPGEVTPLFESAGFRLVTHKTFQFGLNNLFVFTKND
;
A
#
# COMPACT_ATOMS: atom_id res chain seq x y z
N MET A 1 12.77 -13.15 -0.49
CA MET A 1 12.18 -12.37 -1.62
C MET A 1 13.08 -12.50 -2.83
N LYS A 2 12.53 -12.91 -3.99
CA LYS A 2 13.30 -13.06 -5.25
C LYS A 2 13.79 -11.68 -5.75
N ARG A 3 14.86 -11.65 -6.56
CA ARG A 3 15.42 -10.38 -7.11
C ARG A 3 14.38 -9.55 -7.86
N PHE A 4 13.49 -10.21 -8.60
CA PHE A 4 12.44 -9.57 -9.39
C PHE A 4 11.41 -8.85 -8.49
N ASP A 5 10.96 -9.48 -7.42
CA ASP A 5 10.01 -8.88 -6.47
C ASP A 5 10.55 -7.60 -5.84
N ARG A 6 11.87 -7.58 -5.54
CA ARG A 6 12.54 -6.38 -5.03
C ARG A 6 12.54 -5.24 -6.05
N VAL A 7 12.76 -5.54 -7.32
CA VAL A 7 12.73 -4.53 -8.39
C VAL A 7 11.32 -3.93 -8.50
N LEU A 8 10.28 -4.76 -8.52
CA LEU A 8 8.90 -4.30 -8.61
C LEU A 8 8.49 -3.47 -7.39
N ARG A 9 8.84 -3.94 -6.17
CA ARG A 9 8.62 -3.19 -4.93
C ARG A 9 9.32 -1.84 -4.96
N ASN A 10 10.62 -1.81 -5.26
CA ASN A 10 11.39 -0.57 -5.29
C ASN A 10 10.85 0.41 -6.34
N TRP A 11 10.30 -0.08 -7.44
CA TRP A 11 9.63 0.78 -8.42
C TRP A 11 8.34 1.40 -7.85
N ARG A 12 7.51 0.63 -7.11
CA ARG A 12 6.34 1.16 -6.40
C ARG A 12 6.76 2.23 -5.38
N ILE A 13 7.76 1.95 -4.56
CA ILE A 13 8.31 2.90 -3.58
C ILE A 13 8.75 4.19 -4.28
N ARG A 14 9.54 4.11 -5.36
CA ARG A 14 9.97 5.29 -6.12
C ARG A 14 8.81 6.13 -6.67
N LYS A 15 7.67 5.49 -6.97
CA LYS A 15 6.48 6.21 -7.43
C LYS A 15 5.70 6.85 -6.29
N ALA A 16 5.77 6.29 -5.09
CA ALA A 16 5.14 6.86 -3.89
C ALA A 16 5.95 8.01 -3.28
N LEU A 17 7.29 7.93 -3.25
CA LEU A 17 8.17 8.88 -2.58
C LEU A 17 7.92 10.37 -2.91
N PRO A 18 7.64 10.78 -4.17
CA PRO A 18 7.34 12.19 -4.47
C PRO A 18 6.11 12.75 -3.74
N HIS A 19 5.18 11.87 -3.34
CA HIS A 19 3.97 12.23 -2.60
C HIS A 19 4.16 12.20 -1.08
N LEU A 20 5.36 11.82 -0.63
CA LEU A 20 5.75 11.67 0.78
C LEU A 20 6.89 12.64 1.17
N ALA A 21 7.23 13.59 0.31
CA ALA A 21 8.41 14.45 0.49
C ALA A 21 8.33 15.29 1.78
N GLU A 22 7.15 15.78 2.13
CA GLU A 22 6.91 16.65 3.29
C GLU A 22 6.31 15.90 4.49
N VAL A 23 6.21 14.58 4.41
CA VAL A 23 5.65 13.72 5.46
C VAL A 23 6.65 13.59 6.61
N GLU A 24 6.23 13.88 7.82
CA GLU A 24 7.03 13.70 9.04
C GLU A 24 6.70 12.37 9.73
N ARG A 25 5.43 11.98 9.69
CA ARG A 25 4.93 10.75 10.31
C ARG A 25 4.14 9.90 9.32
N LEU A 26 4.57 8.67 9.11
CA LEU A 26 4.01 7.72 8.15
C LEU A 26 3.41 6.49 8.84
N LEU A 27 2.24 6.04 8.40
CA LEU A 27 1.74 4.69 8.63
C LEU A 27 1.87 3.88 7.34
N ASP A 28 2.73 2.86 7.34
CA ASP A 28 2.94 1.95 6.20
C ASP A 28 2.23 0.62 6.46
N VAL A 29 1.07 0.43 5.83
CA VAL A 29 0.26 -0.78 5.94
C VAL A 29 0.72 -1.79 4.89
N GLY A 30 1.08 -3.00 5.35
CA GLY A 30 1.73 -4.01 4.51
C GLY A 30 3.20 -3.66 4.25
N CYS A 31 3.89 -3.18 5.28
CA CYS A 31 5.25 -2.65 5.18
C CYS A 31 6.32 -3.69 4.79
N GLY A 32 6.01 -4.99 4.83
CA GLY A 32 6.90 -6.09 4.47
C GLY A 32 8.22 -6.06 5.26
N ASP A 33 9.33 -5.78 4.57
CA ASP A 33 10.65 -5.65 5.19
C ASP A 33 11.01 -4.21 5.60
N GLY A 34 10.05 -3.29 5.63
CA GLY A 34 10.22 -1.90 6.07
C GLY A 34 11.03 -1.01 5.13
N GLU A 35 11.17 -1.40 3.87
CA GLU A 35 12.04 -0.69 2.91
C GLU A 35 11.59 0.75 2.64
N LEU A 36 10.27 1.01 2.53
CA LEU A 36 9.76 2.36 2.35
C LEU A 36 10.13 3.26 3.54
N LEU A 37 9.83 2.81 4.76
CA LEU A 37 10.15 3.54 5.99
C LEU A 37 11.66 3.80 6.14
N ARG A 38 12.48 2.84 5.72
CA ARG A 38 13.95 2.96 5.74
C ARG A 38 14.44 4.00 4.73
N GLN A 39 13.88 4.03 3.51
CA GLN A 39 14.24 5.01 2.49
C GLN A 39 13.74 6.42 2.83
N LEU A 40 12.57 6.51 3.47
CA LEU A 40 12.00 7.81 3.86
C LEU A 40 12.78 8.43 5.02
N GLY A 41 13.28 7.61 5.97
CA GLY A 41 14.05 8.09 7.13
C GLY A 41 13.26 9.01 8.05
N ARG A 42 11.94 8.83 8.14
CA ARG A 42 11.01 9.62 8.94
C ARG A 42 10.41 8.78 10.06
N ASN A 43 9.77 9.44 11.03
CA ASN A 43 9.04 8.73 12.09
C ASN A 43 7.83 7.99 11.51
N GLY A 44 7.45 6.88 12.13
CA GLY A 44 6.27 6.18 11.66
C GLY A 44 6.03 4.81 12.27
N VAL A 45 5.00 4.18 11.75
CA VAL A 45 4.61 2.81 12.10
C VAL A 45 4.51 1.99 10.83
N GLY A 46 5.16 0.83 10.83
CA GLY A 46 4.98 -0.19 9.79
C GLY A 46 4.25 -1.38 10.37
N ILE A 47 3.15 -1.81 9.74
CA ILE A 47 2.40 -2.99 10.15
C ILE A 47 2.31 -4.01 9.02
N ASP A 48 2.64 -5.27 9.32
CA ASP A 48 2.56 -6.37 8.36
C ASP A 48 2.40 -7.72 9.09
N PRO A 49 1.45 -8.59 8.71
CA PRO A 49 1.29 -9.89 9.37
C PRO A 49 2.45 -10.87 9.13
N ARG A 50 3.25 -10.63 8.11
CA ARG A 50 4.43 -11.45 7.75
C ARG A 50 5.76 -10.77 8.11
N LEU A 51 5.70 -9.78 9.01
CA LEU A 51 6.87 -9.02 9.40
C LEU A 51 7.99 -9.93 9.90
N ALA A 52 9.11 -9.99 9.17
CA ALA A 52 10.31 -10.66 9.61
C ALA A 52 11.00 -9.83 10.73
N LYS A 53 11.92 -10.46 11.49
CA LYS A 53 12.80 -9.70 12.39
C LYS A 53 13.55 -8.65 11.57
N LEU A 54 13.21 -7.38 11.76
CA LEU A 54 13.87 -6.27 11.10
C LEU A 54 14.94 -5.64 12.00
N ALA A 55 15.98 -5.15 11.39
CA ALA A 55 16.86 -4.19 12.06
C ALA A 55 16.05 -2.93 12.38
N GLY A 56 16.18 -2.40 13.59
CA GLY A 56 15.48 -1.19 14.00
C GLY A 56 15.80 -0.02 13.05
N VAL A 57 14.78 0.76 12.77
CA VAL A 57 14.93 2.05 12.08
C VAL A 57 14.63 3.13 13.10
N PRO A 58 15.52 4.10 13.34
CA PRO A 58 15.28 5.16 14.30
C PRO A 58 13.95 5.87 14.04
N GLY A 59 13.13 6.07 15.07
CA GLY A 59 11.84 6.73 14.95
C GLY A 59 10.72 5.87 14.33
N VAL A 60 10.97 4.59 14.00
CA VAL A 60 9.99 3.69 13.40
C VAL A 60 9.65 2.56 14.35
N GLN A 61 8.35 2.36 14.59
CA GLN A 61 7.80 1.19 15.26
C GLN A 61 7.34 0.16 14.21
N PHE A 62 7.80 -1.08 14.32
CA PHE A 62 7.32 -2.18 13.49
C PHE A 62 6.39 -3.08 14.29
N VAL A 63 5.23 -3.39 13.72
CA VAL A 63 4.16 -4.21 14.31
C VAL A 63 3.94 -5.44 13.44
N CYS A 64 4.13 -6.62 14.02
CA CYS A 64 3.75 -7.88 13.37
C CYS A 64 2.27 -8.15 13.68
N GLY A 65 1.39 -7.89 12.72
CA GLY A 65 -0.05 -8.01 12.92
C GLY A 65 -0.87 -7.56 11.72
N ASN A 66 -2.17 -7.69 11.84
CA ASN A 66 -3.14 -7.33 10.82
C ASN A 66 -3.66 -5.91 11.06
N PHE A 67 -3.66 -5.10 10.01
CA PHE A 67 -4.36 -3.82 10.03
C PHE A 67 -5.86 -4.05 9.83
N PRO A 68 -6.73 -3.32 10.55
CA PRO A 68 -6.43 -2.38 11.63
C PRO A 68 -6.36 -3.00 13.03
N ASP A 69 -6.66 -4.28 13.19
CA ASP A 69 -7.00 -4.92 14.47
C ASP A 69 -5.82 -4.95 15.45
N ASP A 70 -4.60 -5.17 14.94
CA ASP A 70 -3.38 -5.24 15.75
C ASP A 70 -2.59 -3.92 15.78
N LEU A 71 -3.14 -2.84 15.18
CA LEU A 71 -2.48 -1.54 15.19
C LEU A 71 -2.52 -0.95 16.61
N PRO A 72 -1.38 -0.60 17.22
CA PRO A 72 -1.37 0.09 18.50
C PRO A 72 -1.99 1.48 18.39
N ALA A 73 -2.23 2.14 19.51
CA ALA A 73 -2.60 3.53 19.50
C ALA A 73 -1.50 4.37 18.86
N VAL A 74 -1.84 5.09 17.80
CA VAL A 74 -0.94 5.97 17.08
C VAL A 74 -1.52 7.38 17.03
N GLU A 75 -0.64 8.38 17.13
CA GLU A 75 -1.00 9.76 16.88
C GLU A 75 -1.39 9.96 15.40
N PRO A 76 -2.13 11.01 15.06
CA PRO A 76 -2.42 11.33 13.67
C PRO A 76 -1.17 11.33 12.80
N VAL A 77 -1.26 10.77 11.59
CA VAL A 77 -0.16 10.65 10.64
C VAL A 77 -0.39 11.53 9.43
N ASP A 78 0.69 12.03 8.85
CA ASP A 78 0.63 12.89 7.66
C ASP A 78 0.39 12.09 6.38
N ALA A 79 0.76 10.80 6.41
CA ALA A 79 0.44 9.90 5.29
C ALA A 79 0.17 8.47 5.76
N ILE A 80 -0.65 7.78 4.95
CA ILE A 80 -0.86 6.33 5.05
C ILE A 80 -0.50 5.73 3.70
N THR A 81 0.37 4.70 3.70
CA THR A 81 0.73 3.98 2.48
C THR A 81 0.18 2.56 2.47
N MET A 82 -0.28 2.10 1.30
CA MET A 82 -0.71 0.73 1.02
C MET A 82 -0.17 0.31 -0.36
N LEU A 83 1.10 -0.14 -0.40
CA LEU A 83 1.77 -0.46 -1.66
C LEU A 83 1.59 -1.94 -2.04
N ALA A 84 0.64 -2.24 -2.92
CA ALA A 84 0.21 -3.58 -3.31
C ALA A 84 -0.35 -4.38 -2.11
N VAL A 85 -1.30 -3.80 -1.42
CA VAL A 85 -1.95 -4.37 -0.22
C VAL A 85 -3.47 -4.35 -0.36
N PHE A 86 -4.05 -3.24 -0.81
CA PHE A 86 -5.49 -2.99 -0.78
C PHE A 86 -6.30 -3.96 -1.65
N GLU A 87 -5.69 -4.53 -2.68
CA GLU A 87 -6.27 -5.58 -3.52
C GLU A 87 -6.51 -6.89 -2.77
N HIS A 88 -5.73 -7.17 -1.72
CA HIS A 88 -5.86 -8.38 -0.90
C HIS A 88 -6.90 -8.24 0.22
N VAL A 89 -7.39 -7.03 0.46
CA VAL A 89 -8.40 -6.79 1.49
C VAL A 89 -9.76 -7.28 0.99
N PRO A 90 -10.46 -8.16 1.75
CA PRO A 90 -11.81 -8.59 1.39
C PRO A 90 -12.75 -7.40 1.20
N LYS A 91 -13.64 -7.47 0.20
CA LYS A 91 -14.57 -6.35 -0.11
C LYS A 91 -15.38 -5.90 1.11
N THR A 92 -15.76 -6.84 1.97
CA THR A 92 -16.51 -6.57 3.21
C THR A 92 -15.72 -5.77 4.24
N ASN A 93 -14.40 -5.86 4.24
CA ASN A 93 -13.53 -5.23 5.23
C ASN A 93 -13.03 -3.84 4.77
N LYS A 94 -13.07 -3.55 3.47
CA LYS A 94 -12.59 -2.27 2.91
C LYS A 94 -13.22 -1.04 3.56
N PRO A 95 -14.54 -0.96 3.80
CA PRO A 95 -15.14 0.20 4.46
C PRO A 95 -14.58 0.43 5.88
N ALA A 96 -14.38 -0.63 6.66
CA ALA A 96 -13.78 -0.54 8.00
C ALA A 96 -12.33 -0.03 7.93
N TRP A 97 -11.52 -0.54 6.97
CA TRP A 97 -10.16 -0.07 6.73
C TRP A 97 -10.12 1.43 6.42
N LEU A 98 -10.98 1.89 5.51
CA LEU A 98 -11.04 3.30 5.11
C LEU A 98 -11.52 4.21 6.24
N SER A 99 -12.46 3.74 7.07
CA SER A 99 -12.90 4.47 8.27
C SER A 99 -11.74 4.68 9.25
N VAL A 100 -10.92 3.66 9.48
CA VAL A 100 -9.72 3.77 10.33
C VAL A 100 -8.69 4.69 9.69
N CYS A 101 -8.42 4.56 8.40
CA CYS A 101 -7.52 5.47 7.67
C CYS A 101 -7.97 6.93 7.83
N ARG A 102 -9.26 7.23 7.65
CA ARG A 102 -9.80 8.59 7.79
C ARG A 102 -9.61 9.15 9.20
N ARG A 103 -9.77 8.32 10.23
CA ARG A 103 -9.60 8.72 11.63
C ARG A 103 -8.11 9.01 11.96
N LEU A 104 -7.20 8.19 11.43
CA LEU A 104 -5.77 8.28 11.75
C LEU A 104 -5.03 9.35 10.92
N LEU A 105 -5.56 9.71 9.76
CA LEU A 105 -4.94 10.68 8.88
C LEU A 105 -5.11 12.09 9.45
N ALA A 106 -4.05 12.91 9.46
CA ALA A 106 -4.14 14.34 9.72
C ALA A 106 -5.01 15.04 8.67
N ASP A 107 -5.49 16.25 8.94
CA ASP A 107 -6.43 16.93 8.02
C ASP A 107 -5.79 17.25 6.67
N ASP A 108 -4.53 17.68 6.67
CA ASP A 108 -3.75 17.91 5.43
C ASP A 108 -3.05 16.66 4.90
N GLY A 109 -3.32 15.50 5.51
CA GLY A 109 -2.65 14.25 5.19
C GLY A 109 -3.14 13.59 3.90
N CYS A 110 -2.38 12.61 3.42
CA CYS A 110 -2.73 11.86 2.22
C CYS A 110 -2.66 10.34 2.41
N VAL A 111 -3.47 9.62 1.63
CA VAL A 111 -3.35 8.18 1.45
C VAL A 111 -2.72 7.91 0.09
N VAL A 112 -1.62 7.17 0.07
CA VAL A 112 -0.92 6.77 -1.16
C VAL A 112 -1.01 5.26 -1.29
N LEU A 113 -1.66 4.77 -2.35
CA LEU A 113 -1.74 3.35 -2.59
C LEU A 113 -1.35 2.98 -4.01
N THR A 114 -0.84 1.76 -4.16
CA THR A 114 -0.65 1.14 -5.47
C THR A 114 -1.41 -0.16 -5.54
N VAL A 115 -2.05 -0.39 -6.67
CA VAL A 115 -2.77 -1.64 -6.95
C VAL A 115 -2.44 -2.14 -8.36
N PRO A 116 -2.38 -3.46 -8.59
CA PRO A 116 -2.12 -4.01 -9.91
C PRO A 116 -3.28 -3.70 -10.87
N SER A 117 -2.97 -3.64 -12.15
CA SER A 117 -3.96 -3.64 -13.22
C SER A 117 -4.43 -5.08 -13.49
N PRO A 118 -5.67 -5.31 -13.92
CA PRO A 118 -6.16 -6.64 -14.32
C PRO A 118 -5.31 -7.32 -15.41
N ARG A 119 -4.57 -6.52 -16.19
CA ARG A 119 -3.63 -7.02 -17.21
C ARG A 119 -2.45 -7.80 -16.61
N VAL A 120 -2.14 -7.61 -15.33
CA VAL A 120 -1.07 -8.35 -14.63
C VAL A 120 -1.38 -9.83 -14.60
N ASP A 121 -2.64 -10.20 -14.33
CA ASP A 121 -3.06 -11.60 -14.22
C ASP A 121 -2.88 -12.35 -15.54
N ALA A 122 -3.20 -11.70 -16.67
CA ALA A 122 -2.99 -12.27 -18.00
C ALA A 122 -1.49 -12.47 -18.32
N ILE A 123 -0.65 -11.49 -17.96
CA ILE A 123 0.81 -11.60 -18.17
C ILE A 123 1.42 -12.64 -17.25
N LEU A 124 1.02 -12.69 -15.99
CA LEU A 124 1.47 -13.70 -15.05
C LEU A 124 1.06 -15.11 -15.50
N ALA A 125 -0.15 -15.29 -16.03
CA ALA A 125 -0.60 -16.56 -16.60
C ALA A 125 0.30 -17.00 -17.76
N VAL A 126 0.67 -16.10 -18.66
CA VAL A 126 1.60 -16.36 -19.77
C VAL A 126 3.01 -16.70 -19.25
N LEU A 127 3.54 -15.92 -18.31
CA LEU A 127 4.87 -16.16 -17.74
C LEU A 127 4.94 -17.49 -16.97
N ARG A 128 3.85 -17.89 -16.32
CA ARG A 128 3.73 -19.21 -15.66
C ARG A 128 3.67 -20.34 -16.67
N PHE A 129 2.93 -20.18 -17.75
CA PHE A 129 2.91 -21.17 -18.84
C PHE A 129 4.32 -21.47 -19.35
N PHE A 130 5.17 -20.44 -19.46
CA PHE A 130 6.58 -20.60 -19.84
C PHE A 130 7.52 -20.92 -18.66
N ARG A 131 7.01 -21.20 -17.46
CA ARG A 131 7.79 -21.49 -16.22
C ARG A 131 8.83 -20.42 -15.87
N LEU A 132 8.63 -19.18 -16.31
CA LEU A 132 9.53 -18.05 -16.04
C LEU A 132 9.32 -17.42 -14.68
N VAL A 133 8.18 -17.70 -14.03
CA VAL A 133 7.83 -17.22 -12.69
C VAL A 133 7.21 -18.37 -11.90
N ASP A 134 7.90 -18.81 -10.83
CA ASP A 134 7.34 -19.75 -9.86
C ASP A 134 6.77 -18.99 -8.65
N GLY A 135 5.53 -19.33 -8.27
CA GLY A 135 5.05 -19.10 -6.91
C GLY A 135 4.53 -17.72 -6.56
N MET A 136 4.16 -16.84 -7.51
CA MET A 136 3.28 -15.74 -7.17
C MET A 136 1.83 -16.24 -7.07
N MET A 137 1.25 -16.15 -5.86
CA MET A 137 -0.09 -16.65 -5.59
C MET A 137 -1.13 -15.82 -6.34
N LEU A 138 -1.71 -16.40 -7.39
CA LEU A 138 -2.87 -15.84 -8.13
C LEU A 138 -4.17 -15.97 -7.32
N GLU A 139 -4.15 -16.76 -6.25
CA GLU A 139 -5.36 -17.15 -5.53
C GLU A 139 -5.97 -16.05 -4.66
N GLU A 140 -5.27 -14.92 -4.46
CA GLU A 140 -5.72 -13.85 -3.55
C GLU A 140 -6.15 -12.55 -4.26
N HIS A 141 -6.18 -12.49 -5.58
CA HIS A 141 -6.55 -11.25 -6.27
C HIS A 141 -8.08 -11.04 -6.42
N HIS A 142 -8.92 -11.84 -5.80
CA HIS A 142 -10.40 -11.70 -5.69
C HIS A 142 -11.10 -10.90 -6.80
N GLY A 143 -10.57 -10.90 -8.05
CA GLY A 143 -11.14 -10.12 -9.15
C GLY A 143 -11.16 -8.62 -8.88
N PHE A 144 -10.13 -8.08 -8.23
CA PHE A 144 -10.06 -6.65 -7.90
C PHE A 144 -9.93 -5.78 -9.14
N ASP A 145 -10.86 -4.82 -9.30
CA ASP A 145 -10.83 -3.82 -10.36
C ASP A 145 -10.29 -2.49 -9.79
N PRO A 146 -9.17 -1.95 -10.31
CA PRO A 146 -8.69 -0.61 -9.94
C PRO A 146 -9.73 0.50 -10.14
N GLY A 147 -10.72 0.32 -11.03
CA GLY A 147 -11.83 1.23 -11.21
C GLY A 147 -12.74 1.35 -9.99
N GLU A 148 -12.77 0.35 -9.11
CA GLU A 148 -13.53 0.39 -7.85
C GLU A 148 -12.86 1.25 -6.77
N VAL A 149 -11.56 1.58 -6.89
CA VAL A 149 -10.79 2.29 -5.84
C VAL A 149 -11.36 3.68 -5.61
N THR A 150 -11.49 4.49 -6.66
CA THR A 150 -11.94 5.88 -6.52
C THR A 150 -13.34 5.99 -5.91
N PRO A 151 -14.38 5.31 -6.43
CA PRO A 151 -15.71 5.37 -5.83
C PRO A 151 -15.73 4.92 -4.35
N LEU A 152 -14.92 3.90 -4.01
CA LEU A 152 -14.86 3.39 -2.65
C LEU A 152 -14.25 4.39 -1.68
N PHE A 153 -13.14 5.04 -2.07
CA PHE A 153 -12.50 6.08 -1.26
C PHE A 153 -13.39 7.31 -1.14
N GLU A 154 -14.04 7.74 -2.22
CA GLU A 154 -14.98 8.87 -2.20
C GLU A 154 -16.17 8.61 -1.27
N SER A 155 -16.72 7.40 -1.29
CA SER A 155 -17.80 7.01 -0.35
C SER A 155 -17.37 7.02 1.12
N ALA A 156 -16.06 6.88 1.37
CA ALA A 156 -15.47 6.94 2.71
C ALA A 156 -15.01 8.36 3.10
N GLY A 157 -15.33 9.39 2.32
CA GLY A 157 -15.02 10.79 2.61
C GLY A 157 -13.59 11.19 2.23
N PHE A 158 -13.05 10.60 1.19
CA PHE A 158 -11.78 11.01 0.58
C PHE A 158 -12.02 11.63 -0.80
N ARG A 159 -11.05 12.40 -1.27
CA ARG A 159 -11.03 13.00 -2.60
C ARG A 159 -9.78 12.54 -3.35
N LEU A 160 -9.96 12.13 -4.60
CA LEU A 160 -8.84 11.78 -5.47
C LEU A 160 -8.03 13.03 -5.87
N VAL A 161 -6.73 13.00 -5.60
CA VAL A 161 -5.77 14.05 -5.99
C VAL A 161 -4.97 13.62 -7.22
N THR A 162 -4.54 12.36 -7.25
CA THR A 162 -3.71 11.84 -8.33
C THR A 162 -4.07 10.40 -8.65
N HIS A 163 -4.19 10.10 -9.95
CA HIS A 163 -4.17 8.73 -10.46
C HIS A 163 -3.17 8.65 -11.61
N LYS A 164 -2.22 7.73 -11.52
CA LYS A 164 -1.20 7.48 -12.55
C LYS A 164 -1.00 6.00 -12.75
N THR A 165 -0.83 5.58 -14.01
CA THR A 165 -0.39 4.23 -14.34
C THR A 165 1.13 4.19 -14.48
N PHE A 166 1.75 3.07 -14.15
CA PHE A 166 3.18 2.86 -14.29
C PHE A 166 3.50 1.38 -14.56
N GLN A 167 4.77 1.01 -14.71
CA GLN A 167 5.18 -0.35 -15.08
C GLN A 167 4.45 -0.83 -16.35
N PHE A 168 4.50 -0.02 -17.42
CA PHE A 168 3.81 -0.31 -18.70
C PHE A 168 2.29 -0.49 -18.58
N GLY A 169 1.66 0.22 -17.63
CA GLY A 169 0.22 0.12 -17.37
C GLY A 169 -0.19 -1.09 -16.51
N LEU A 170 0.78 -1.78 -15.91
CA LEU A 170 0.52 -2.95 -15.05
C LEU A 170 0.23 -2.59 -13.59
N ASN A 171 0.50 -1.36 -13.19
CA ASN A 171 0.21 -0.87 -11.85
C ASN A 171 -0.40 0.53 -11.91
N ASN A 172 -1.24 0.81 -10.92
CA ASN A 172 -1.87 2.09 -10.69
C ASN A 172 -1.36 2.68 -9.38
N LEU A 173 -1.10 3.97 -9.35
CA LEU A 173 -0.86 4.76 -8.16
C LEU A 173 -2.05 5.69 -7.97
N PHE A 174 -2.60 5.72 -6.78
CA PHE A 174 -3.63 6.67 -6.37
C PHE A 174 -3.13 7.46 -5.16
N VAL A 175 -3.49 8.73 -5.12
CA VAL A 175 -3.30 9.62 -3.96
C VAL A 175 -4.63 10.24 -3.63
N PHE A 176 -5.04 10.11 -2.38
CA PHE A 176 -6.26 10.68 -1.85
C PHE A 176 -5.96 11.59 -0.65
N THR A 177 -6.78 12.62 -0.47
CA THR A 177 -6.84 13.45 0.73
C THR A 177 -8.22 13.35 1.35
N LYS A 178 -8.39 13.78 2.59
CA LYS A 178 -9.73 13.92 3.18
C LYS A 178 -10.57 14.90 2.34
N ASN A 179 -11.87 14.64 2.27
CA ASN A 179 -12.84 15.69 1.93
C ASN A 179 -13.05 16.59 3.15
N ASP A 180 -13.18 17.87 2.92
CA ASP A 180 -13.61 18.86 3.90
C ASP A 180 -15.02 18.54 4.43
#